data_192f04b03837eeddb0a8b272cc7058ae
#
_entry.id   192f04b03837eeddb0a8b272cc7058ae
#
_cell.length_a   1.000
_cell.length_b   1.000
_cell.length_c   1.000
_cell.angle_alpha   90.00
_cell.angle_beta   90.00
_cell.angle_gamma   90.00
#
_symmetry.space_group_name_H-M   'P 1'
#
loop_
_entity.id
_entity.type
_entity.pdbx_description
1 polymer ?
#
loop_
_entity_poly.entity_id
_entity_poly.type
_entity_poly.pdbx_seq_one_letter_code
_entity_poly.pdbx_strand_id
1 'polypeptide(L)'
;MRLVIAGASGFMGRAIHASYAAEGAEVRTIGRAGADTSWDDPAAILRLIDRADLLVNLAGKSVDCRYGPANRAEILRSRVSTTRALADAVAQAADPPPVWFNASTATIYRHAEDRPMTESAGELGEGFSVSVARAWEEAFFERDLAATRRIALRTAIVLGDGSALIPLLRLARIGMGGAHLDGRWPASAARLSAGTYHAFRARGGRQRFSWVHLDDVVGSLRFLADRADVAGVVNVTSPNPSDDVTLMRTIRRVLGVPFGLPLPRWALELGSAAIRTETELVLKSRWVLPERLLDAGYRFRYPGLEQALRQVVDARRAA
;
A
#
# COMPACT_ATOMS: atom_id res chain seq x y z
N MET A 1 -3.13 -24.10 -10.54
CA MET A 1 -3.18 -23.29 -9.32
C MET A 1 -4.44 -22.43 -9.36
N ARG A 2 -5.21 -22.43 -8.27
CA ARG A 2 -6.43 -21.62 -8.12
C ARG A 2 -6.17 -20.46 -7.15
N LEU A 3 -6.24 -19.24 -7.66
CA LEU A 3 -6.02 -18.01 -6.91
C LEU A 3 -7.37 -17.29 -6.70
N VAL A 4 -7.66 -16.91 -5.46
CA VAL A 4 -8.79 -16.03 -5.15
C VAL A 4 -8.29 -14.65 -4.76
N ILE A 5 -8.76 -13.61 -5.47
CA ILE A 5 -8.38 -12.21 -5.19
C ILE A 5 -9.62 -11.41 -4.76
N ALA A 6 -9.62 -10.93 -3.54
CA ALA A 6 -10.55 -9.91 -3.09
C ALA A 6 -9.99 -8.52 -3.42
N GLY A 7 -10.76 -7.70 -4.17
CA GLY A 7 -10.31 -6.38 -4.60
C GLY A 7 -9.48 -6.38 -5.89
N ALA A 8 -9.71 -7.32 -6.79
CA ALA A 8 -9.00 -7.47 -8.08
C ALA A 8 -9.11 -6.24 -9.00
N SER A 9 -10.15 -5.42 -8.90
CA SER A 9 -10.34 -4.19 -9.69
C SER A 9 -9.39 -3.03 -9.30
N GLY A 10 -8.71 -3.13 -8.16
CA GLY A 10 -7.75 -2.16 -7.68
C GLY A 10 -6.43 -2.16 -8.47
N PHE A 11 -5.59 -1.15 -8.25
CA PHE A 11 -4.29 -0.99 -8.92
C PHE A 11 -3.38 -2.24 -8.79
N MET A 12 -3.10 -2.70 -7.57
CA MET A 12 -2.33 -3.92 -7.32
C MET A 12 -3.09 -5.18 -7.75
N GLY A 13 -4.40 -5.21 -7.52
CA GLY A 13 -5.24 -6.36 -7.85
C GLY A 13 -5.23 -6.71 -9.32
N ARG A 14 -5.32 -5.71 -10.21
CA ARG A 14 -5.21 -5.92 -11.66
C ARG A 14 -3.85 -6.49 -12.07
N ALA A 15 -2.77 -6.00 -11.49
CA ALA A 15 -1.41 -6.49 -11.79
C ALA A 15 -1.21 -7.93 -11.33
N ILE A 16 -1.66 -8.27 -10.12
CA ILE A 16 -1.60 -9.63 -9.59
C ILE A 16 -2.47 -10.56 -10.46
N HIS A 17 -3.71 -10.16 -10.74
CA HIS A 17 -4.61 -10.93 -11.61
C HIS A 17 -3.96 -11.23 -12.98
N ALA A 18 -3.50 -10.18 -13.68
CA ALA A 18 -2.88 -10.33 -15.00
C ALA A 18 -1.65 -11.22 -14.97
N SER A 19 -0.80 -11.06 -13.94
CA SER A 19 0.44 -11.81 -13.81
C SER A 19 0.21 -13.30 -13.56
N TYR A 20 -0.73 -13.66 -12.71
CA TYR A 20 -1.06 -15.06 -12.42
C TYR A 20 -1.86 -15.71 -13.56
N ALA A 21 -2.80 -14.99 -14.18
CA ALA A 21 -3.54 -15.48 -15.34
C ALA A 21 -2.63 -15.76 -16.54
N ALA A 22 -1.61 -14.93 -16.78
CA ALA A 22 -0.63 -15.13 -17.84
C ALA A 22 0.20 -16.42 -17.68
N GLU A 23 0.28 -16.97 -16.46
CA GLU A 23 0.93 -18.25 -16.16
C GLU A 23 -0.05 -19.42 -16.09
N GLY A 24 -1.30 -19.21 -16.51
CA GLY A 24 -2.32 -20.27 -16.56
C GLY A 24 -2.98 -20.56 -15.23
N ALA A 25 -2.88 -19.68 -14.21
CA ALA A 25 -3.63 -19.84 -12.99
C ALA A 25 -5.13 -19.57 -13.23
N GLU A 26 -5.99 -20.35 -12.58
CA GLU A 26 -7.42 -20.04 -12.48
C GLU A 26 -7.59 -18.92 -11.46
N VAL A 27 -7.86 -17.71 -11.93
CA VAL A 27 -8.05 -16.56 -11.04
C VAL A 27 -9.53 -16.28 -10.85
N ARG A 28 -9.99 -16.32 -9.60
CA ARG A 28 -11.35 -15.97 -9.17
C ARG A 28 -11.33 -14.70 -8.34
N THR A 29 -12.42 -13.94 -8.40
CA THR A 29 -12.48 -12.61 -7.83
C THR A 29 -13.64 -12.42 -6.87
N ILE A 30 -13.39 -11.74 -5.74
CA ILE A 30 -14.41 -11.29 -4.80
C ILE A 30 -14.40 -9.77 -4.78
N GLY A 31 -15.56 -9.15 -4.95
CA GLY A 31 -15.61 -7.70 -5.02
C GLY A 31 -17.00 -7.12 -5.05
N ARG A 32 -17.11 -5.98 -5.71
CA ARG A 32 -18.38 -5.32 -6.06
C ARG A 32 -18.79 -5.76 -7.48
N ALA A 33 -19.48 -4.92 -8.20
CA ALA A 33 -19.89 -5.21 -9.58
C ALA A 33 -18.70 -5.67 -10.47
N GLY A 34 -18.92 -6.72 -11.28
CA GLY A 34 -17.94 -7.26 -12.22
C GLY A 34 -16.94 -8.27 -11.63
N ALA A 35 -17.08 -8.66 -10.37
CA ALA A 35 -16.37 -9.81 -9.78
C ALA A 35 -17.18 -11.11 -9.94
N ASP A 36 -16.51 -12.26 -9.77
CA ASP A 36 -17.18 -13.57 -9.83
C ASP A 36 -18.21 -13.75 -8.70
N THR A 37 -17.97 -13.13 -7.54
CA THR A 37 -18.96 -13.01 -6.46
C THR A 37 -18.90 -11.67 -5.74
N SER A 38 -20.03 -11.27 -5.15
CA SER A 38 -20.13 -10.06 -4.34
C SER A 38 -19.96 -10.36 -2.84
N TRP A 39 -19.74 -9.29 -2.06
CA TRP A 39 -19.65 -9.38 -0.60
C TRP A 39 -20.98 -9.75 0.08
N ASP A 40 -22.09 -9.67 -0.65
CA ASP A 40 -23.45 -9.95 -0.13
C ASP A 40 -23.83 -11.44 -0.27
N ASP A 41 -22.96 -12.29 -0.84
CA ASP A 41 -23.15 -13.75 -0.96
C ASP A 41 -22.06 -14.54 -0.22
N PRO A 42 -22.18 -14.71 1.11
CA PRO A 42 -21.22 -15.47 1.90
C PRO A 42 -21.05 -16.92 1.44
N ALA A 43 -22.13 -17.55 0.93
CA ALA A 43 -22.09 -18.92 0.45
C ALA A 43 -21.26 -19.04 -0.85
N ALA A 44 -21.37 -18.07 -1.75
CA ALA A 44 -20.52 -18.02 -2.94
C ALA A 44 -19.05 -17.71 -2.58
N ILE A 45 -18.79 -16.82 -1.61
CA ILE A 45 -17.44 -16.56 -1.10
C ILE A 45 -16.82 -17.85 -0.58
N LEU A 46 -17.55 -18.61 0.25
CA LEU A 46 -17.10 -19.92 0.76
C LEU A 46 -16.77 -20.89 -0.38
N ARG A 47 -17.66 -21.03 -1.37
CA ARG A 47 -17.40 -21.90 -2.54
C ARG A 47 -16.16 -21.50 -3.36
N LEU A 48 -15.84 -20.22 -3.43
CA LEU A 48 -14.62 -19.75 -4.11
C LEU A 48 -13.35 -20.04 -3.31
N ILE A 49 -13.43 -19.89 -1.98
CA ILE A 49 -12.29 -20.05 -1.07
C ILE A 49 -11.96 -21.54 -0.86
N ASP A 50 -12.97 -22.38 -0.78
CA ASP A 50 -12.79 -23.82 -0.62
C ASP A 50 -11.95 -24.38 -1.80
N ARG A 51 -10.88 -25.10 -1.48
CA ARG A 51 -9.89 -25.62 -2.42
C ARG A 51 -9.12 -24.57 -3.23
N ALA A 52 -9.01 -23.33 -2.75
CA ALA A 52 -8.12 -22.35 -3.34
C ALA A 52 -6.68 -22.61 -2.86
N ASP A 53 -5.71 -22.53 -3.78
CA ASP A 53 -4.29 -22.65 -3.44
C ASP A 53 -3.76 -21.38 -2.75
N LEU A 54 -4.36 -20.23 -3.07
CA LEU A 54 -3.92 -18.93 -2.57
C LEU A 54 -5.11 -17.97 -2.46
N LEU A 55 -5.20 -17.28 -1.31
CA LEU A 55 -6.13 -16.17 -1.10
C LEU A 55 -5.34 -14.86 -0.97
N VAL A 56 -5.73 -13.84 -1.72
CA VAL A 56 -5.15 -12.48 -1.66
C VAL A 56 -6.25 -11.47 -1.38
N ASN A 57 -6.20 -10.81 -0.23
CA ASN A 57 -7.13 -9.75 0.12
C ASN A 57 -6.50 -8.36 -0.05
N LEU A 58 -6.98 -7.62 -1.03
CA LEU A 58 -6.63 -6.22 -1.30
C LEU A 58 -7.86 -5.30 -1.17
N ALA A 59 -8.97 -5.83 -0.66
CA ALA A 59 -10.23 -5.10 -0.59
C ALA A 59 -10.16 -3.96 0.42
N GLY A 60 -10.67 -2.83 0.01
CA GLY A 60 -10.76 -1.63 0.85
C GLY A 60 -11.07 -0.39 0.03
N LYS A 61 -11.74 0.56 0.67
CA LYS A 61 -11.95 1.90 0.09
C LYS A 61 -10.60 2.58 -0.13
N SER A 62 -10.43 3.23 -1.28
CA SER A 62 -9.24 4.06 -1.54
C SER A 62 -9.05 5.11 -0.45
N VAL A 63 -7.81 5.30 -0.02
CA VAL A 63 -7.38 6.37 0.90
C VAL A 63 -7.12 7.69 0.17
N ASP A 64 -7.17 7.70 -1.15
CA ASP A 64 -7.09 8.91 -1.96
C ASP A 64 -8.43 9.66 -1.91
N CYS A 65 -8.70 10.23 -0.75
CA CYS A 65 -9.90 11.03 -0.45
C CYS A 65 -9.66 11.86 0.80
N ARG A 66 -10.48 12.93 1.00
CA ARG A 66 -10.46 13.69 2.27
C ARG A 66 -11.01 12.83 3.42
N TYR A 67 -10.34 12.89 4.55
CA TYR A 67 -10.71 12.12 5.76
C TYR A 67 -11.85 12.77 6.57
N GLY A 68 -12.95 13.12 5.87
CA GLY A 68 -14.20 13.49 6.53
C GLY A 68 -14.82 12.28 7.26
N PRO A 69 -15.81 12.50 8.16
CA PRO A 69 -16.38 11.45 9.01
C PRO A 69 -16.86 10.21 8.22
N ALA A 70 -17.61 10.39 7.15
CA ALA A 70 -18.13 9.31 6.31
C ALA A 70 -17.00 8.51 5.63
N ASN A 71 -16.00 9.20 5.07
CA ASN A 71 -14.86 8.54 4.45
C ASN A 71 -14.02 7.75 5.46
N ARG A 72 -13.81 8.30 6.67
CA ARG A 72 -13.08 7.59 7.73
C ARG A 72 -13.80 6.32 8.16
N ALA A 73 -15.10 6.41 8.39
CA ALA A 73 -15.91 5.25 8.74
C ALA A 73 -15.85 4.18 7.66
N GLU A 74 -15.98 4.56 6.39
CA GLU A 74 -15.96 3.64 5.27
C GLU A 74 -14.57 3.04 5.02
N ILE A 75 -13.48 3.81 5.18
CA ILE A 75 -12.10 3.31 5.07
C ILE A 75 -11.84 2.21 6.10
N LEU A 76 -12.27 2.40 7.35
CA LEU A 76 -12.14 1.41 8.41
C LEU A 76 -13.07 0.21 8.15
N ARG A 77 -14.36 0.47 7.97
CA ARG A 77 -15.38 -0.57 7.79
C ARG A 77 -15.03 -1.49 6.63
N SER A 78 -14.74 -0.94 5.45
CA SER A 78 -14.46 -1.74 4.25
C SER A 78 -13.28 -2.69 4.41
N ARG A 79 -12.31 -2.40 5.27
CA ARG A 79 -11.15 -3.27 5.54
C ARG A 79 -11.49 -4.34 6.57
N VAL A 80 -12.03 -3.93 7.70
CA VAL A 80 -12.33 -4.83 8.81
C VAL A 80 -13.43 -5.82 8.43
N SER A 81 -14.54 -5.35 7.83
CA SER A 81 -15.67 -6.24 7.47
C SER A 81 -15.31 -7.25 6.38
N THR A 82 -14.58 -6.83 5.34
CA THR A 82 -14.18 -7.76 4.28
C THR A 82 -13.18 -8.79 4.77
N THR A 83 -12.23 -8.38 5.62
CA THR A 83 -11.25 -9.31 6.21
C THR A 83 -11.94 -10.34 7.12
N ARG A 84 -12.90 -9.92 7.95
CA ARG A 84 -13.68 -10.84 8.78
C ARG A 84 -14.54 -11.79 7.95
N ALA A 85 -15.20 -11.30 6.89
CA ALA A 85 -15.98 -12.15 6.00
C ALA A 85 -15.12 -13.23 5.33
N LEU A 86 -13.89 -12.90 4.93
CA LEU A 86 -12.93 -13.89 4.42
C LEU A 86 -12.47 -14.86 5.51
N ALA A 87 -12.21 -14.39 6.72
CA ALA A 87 -11.84 -15.25 7.84
C ALA A 87 -12.93 -16.22 8.21
N ASP A 88 -14.21 -15.78 8.17
CA ASP A 88 -15.36 -16.64 8.37
C ASP A 88 -15.46 -17.74 7.30
N ALA A 89 -15.21 -17.39 6.04
CA ALA A 89 -15.24 -18.34 4.93
C ALA A 89 -14.06 -19.34 5.00
N VAL A 90 -12.85 -18.86 5.31
CA VAL A 90 -11.68 -19.74 5.50
C VAL A 90 -11.91 -20.73 6.66
N ALA A 91 -12.50 -20.26 7.77
CA ALA A 91 -12.79 -21.13 8.92
C ALA A 91 -13.86 -22.20 8.63
N GLN A 92 -14.75 -21.96 7.67
CA GLN A 92 -15.82 -22.87 7.27
C GLN A 92 -15.46 -23.77 6.08
N ALA A 93 -14.36 -23.46 5.36
CA ALA A 93 -13.92 -24.24 4.21
C ALA A 93 -13.50 -25.65 4.63
N ALA A 94 -13.91 -26.66 3.86
CA ALA A 94 -13.50 -28.04 4.08
C ALA A 94 -12.02 -28.25 3.75
N ASP A 95 -11.52 -27.52 2.74
CA ASP A 95 -10.13 -27.51 2.30
C ASP A 95 -9.69 -26.04 2.15
N PRO A 96 -9.31 -25.38 3.28
CA PRO A 96 -8.99 -23.95 3.26
C PRO A 96 -7.66 -23.66 2.53
N PRO A 97 -7.50 -22.44 1.96
CA PRO A 97 -6.26 -22.08 1.28
C PRO A 97 -5.07 -22.20 2.21
N PRO A 98 -3.99 -22.87 1.80
CA PRO A 98 -2.78 -23.00 2.64
C PRO A 98 -2.10 -21.67 2.90
N VAL A 99 -2.33 -20.65 2.05
CA VAL A 99 -1.72 -19.32 2.18
C VAL A 99 -2.76 -18.23 1.98
N TRP A 100 -2.78 -17.25 2.88
CA TRP A 100 -3.58 -16.05 2.77
C TRP A 100 -2.74 -14.79 2.96
N PHE A 101 -2.62 -14.00 1.89
CA PHE A 101 -2.04 -12.65 1.92
C PHE A 101 -3.13 -11.60 2.17
N ASN A 102 -2.95 -10.79 3.18
CA ASN A 102 -3.82 -9.65 3.45
C ASN A 102 -3.04 -8.36 3.28
N ALA A 103 -3.56 -7.40 2.52
CA ALA A 103 -2.95 -6.09 2.44
C ALA A 103 -2.93 -5.43 3.81
N SER A 104 -1.85 -4.73 4.08
CA SER A 104 -1.64 -3.79 5.17
C SER A 104 -0.85 -2.61 4.62
N THR A 105 -0.27 -1.78 5.46
CA THR A 105 0.45 -0.59 5.02
C THR A 105 1.65 -0.28 5.90
N ALA A 106 2.78 0.10 5.28
CA ALA A 106 3.94 0.64 5.98
C ALA A 106 3.64 1.96 6.70
N THR A 107 2.49 2.61 6.43
CA THR A 107 2.02 3.79 7.17
C THR A 107 1.69 3.48 8.64
N ILE A 108 1.56 2.20 9.02
CA ILE A 108 1.35 1.77 10.41
C ILE A 108 2.51 2.19 11.33
N TYR A 109 3.73 2.29 10.80
CA TYR A 109 4.88 2.73 11.56
C TYR A 109 4.83 4.22 11.87
N ARG A 110 5.53 4.63 12.94
CA ARG A 110 5.64 6.05 13.29
C ARG A 110 6.37 6.86 12.20
N HIS A 111 6.26 8.17 12.27
CA HIS A 111 7.16 9.06 11.54
C HIS A 111 8.60 8.85 12.03
N ALA A 112 9.53 8.56 11.14
CA ALA A 112 10.89 8.20 11.48
C ALA A 112 11.92 8.95 10.63
N GLU A 113 12.83 9.66 11.31
CA GLU A 113 14.00 10.31 10.71
C GLU A 113 15.31 9.89 11.40
N ASP A 114 15.20 9.19 12.52
CA ASP A 114 16.27 8.72 13.39
C ASP A 114 16.80 7.34 13.01
N ARG A 115 15.89 6.39 12.72
CA ARG A 115 16.24 5.02 12.34
C ARG A 115 15.16 4.37 11.47
N PRO A 116 15.52 3.35 10.67
CA PRO A 116 14.54 2.60 9.88
C PRO A 116 13.62 1.76 10.77
N MET A 117 12.40 1.55 10.31
CA MET A 117 11.44 0.63 10.87
C MET A 117 11.50 -0.70 10.12
N THR A 118 11.71 -1.79 10.85
CA THR A 118 11.73 -3.16 10.35
C THR A 118 10.60 -3.96 10.98
N GLU A 119 10.43 -5.22 10.59
CA GLU A 119 9.43 -6.10 11.20
C GLU A 119 9.77 -6.44 12.65
N SER A 120 11.06 -6.57 12.96
CA SER A 120 11.56 -6.94 14.30
C SER A 120 11.64 -5.74 15.27
N ALA A 121 12.01 -4.55 14.77
CA ALA A 121 12.33 -3.39 15.60
C ALA A 121 11.53 -2.12 15.26
N GLY A 122 10.48 -2.25 14.42
CA GLY A 122 9.66 -1.12 14.01
C GLY A 122 8.64 -0.72 15.08
N GLU A 123 8.56 0.59 15.35
CA GLU A 123 7.59 1.17 16.28
C GLU A 123 6.32 1.60 15.55
N LEU A 124 5.16 1.21 16.09
CA LEU A 124 3.88 1.64 15.55
C LEU A 124 3.64 3.12 15.87
N GLY A 125 3.03 3.82 14.92
CA GLY A 125 2.72 5.24 15.05
C GLY A 125 1.35 5.51 15.67
N GLU A 126 0.89 6.74 15.44
CA GLU A 126 -0.39 7.27 15.90
C GLU A 126 -1.14 7.98 14.76
N GLY A 127 -2.40 8.30 15.00
CA GLY A 127 -3.28 9.00 14.07
C GLY A 127 -4.22 8.06 13.31
N PHE A 128 -5.09 8.67 12.52
CA PHE A 128 -6.18 7.95 11.84
C PHE A 128 -5.68 6.82 10.93
N SER A 129 -4.71 7.08 10.06
CA SER A 129 -4.20 6.05 9.13
C SER A 129 -3.57 4.86 9.86
N VAL A 130 -2.92 5.12 10.99
CA VAL A 130 -2.34 4.08 11.85
C VAL A 130 -3.43 3.27 12.55
N SER A 131 -4.46 3.94 13.11
CA SER A 131 -5.56 3.23 13.79
C SER A 131 -6.32 2.29 12.82
N VAL A 132 -6.51 2.71 11.57
CA VAL A 132 -7.09 1.85 10.52
C VAL A 132 -6.19 0.64 10.24
N ALA A 133 -4.88 0.84 10.10
CA ALA A 133 -3.95 -0.24 9.82
C ALA A 133 -3.90 -1.27 10.96
N ARG A 134 -3.91 -0.78 12.22
CA ARG A 134 -3.96 -1.65 13.41
C ARG A 134 -5.23 -2.48 13.47
N ALA A 135 -6.39 -1.86 13.31
CA ALA A 135 -7.67 -2.56 13.31
C ALA A 135 -7.79 -3.56 12.15
N TRP A 136 -7.15 -3.27 11.01
CA TRP A 136 -7.10 -4.18 9.87
C TRP A 136 -6.24 -5.42 10.16
N GLU A 137 -5.03 -5.25 10.70
CA GLU A 137 -4.17 -6.36 11.10
C GLU A 137 -4.79 -7.16 12.27
N GLU A 138 -5.42 -6.48 13.23
CA GLU A 138 -6.15 -7.14 14.32
C GLU A 138 -7.25 -8.04 13.77
N ALA A 139 -8.13 -7.54 12.89
CA ALA A 139 -9.18 -8.34 12.27
C ALA A 139 -8.62 -9.52 11.43
N PHE A 140 -7.42 -9.36 10.86
CA PHE A 140 -6.77 -10.41 10.09
C PHE A 140 -6.23 -11.55 10.97
N PHE A 141 -5.76 -11.24 12.16
CA PHE A 141 -5.14 -12.22 13.07
C PHE A 141 -6.05 -12.68 14.22
N GLU A 142 -7.26 -12.08 14.39
CA GLU A 142 -8.12 -12.35 15.56
C GLU A 142 -8.60 -13.81 15.65
N ARG A 143 -8.83 -14.49 14.51
CA ARG A 143 -9.24 -15.90 14.51
C ARG A 143 -8.01 -16.82 14.45
N ASP A 144 -8.11 -17.97 15.09
CA ASP A 144 -7.18 -19.07 14.84
C ASP A 144 -7.58 -19.80 13.55
N LEU A 145 -6.67 -19.86 12.58
CA LEU A 145 -6.82 -20.54 11.29
C LEU A 145 -5.59 -21.39 11.04
N ALA A 146 -5.40 -22.42 11.84
CA ALA A 146 -4.17 -23.23 11.90
C ALA A 146 -3.76 -23.85 10.56
N ALA A 147 -4.73 -24.17 9.68
CA ALA A 147 -4.48 -24.73 8.36
C ALA A 147 -4.07 -23.68 7.30
N THR A 148 -4.17 -22.39 7.63
CA THR A 148 -3.89 -21.30 6.69
C THR A 148 -2.74 -20.43 7.20
N ARG A 149 -1.61 -20.43 6.50
CA ARG A 149 -0.49 -19.52 6.77
C ARG A 149 -0.86 -18.11 6.37
N ARG A 150 -0.83 -17.18 7.33
CA ARG A 150 -1.29 -15.79 7.15
C ARG A 150 -0.12 -14.81 7.11
N ILE A 151 -0.14 -13.93 6.09
CA ILE A 151 0.88 -12.90 5.89
C ILE A 151 0.22 -11.55 5.66
N ALA A 152 0.43 -10.60 6.57
CA ALA A 152 0.01 -9.22 6.42
C ALA A 152 1.11 -8.42 5.70
N LEU A 153 0.80 -7.91 4.53
CA LEU A 153 1.74 -7.20 3.66
C LEU A 153 1.75 -5.70 4.00
N ARG A 154 2.68 -5.24 4.84
CA ARG A 154 2.90 -3.82 5.13
C ARG A 154 3.57 -3.14 3.95
N THR A 155 2.77 -2.85 2.93
CA THR A 155 3.24 -2.32 1.66
C THR A 155 3.55 -0.83 1.76
N ALA A 156 4.72 -0.43 1.25
CA ALA A 156 5.12 0.96 1.08
C ALA A 156 4.37 1.61 -0.12
N ILE A 157 4.78 2.82 -0.52
CA ILE A 157 4.18 3.47 -1.69
C ILE A 157 4.57 2.69 -2.94
N VAL A 158 3.58 2.14 -3.63
CA VAL A 158 3.81 1.32 -4.83
C VAL A 158 3.99 2.22 -6.04
N LEU A 159 5.13 2.06 -6.72
CA LEU A 159 5.42 2.74 -7.99
C LEU A 159 4.91 1.90 -9.16
N GLY A 160 4.07 2.49 -10.00
CA GLY A 160 3.49 1.85 -11.17
C GLY A 160 2.49 2.77 -11.85
N ASP A 161 1.97 2.36 -13.00
CA ASP A 161 0.93 3.15 -13.69
C ASP A 161 -0.42 3.02 -12.98
N GLY A 162 -1.02 4.16 -12.63
CA GLY A 162 -2.25 4.23 -11.82
C GLY A 162 -2.03 4.39 -10.32
N SER A 163 -0.80 4.62 -9.86
CA SER A 163 -0.44 4.82 -8.45
C SER A 163 -0.42 6.28 -8.02
N ALA A 164 -0.11 6.53 -6.75
CA ALA A 164 0.16 7.86 -6.18
C ALA A 164 1.32 8.61 -6.86
N LEU A 165 2.11 7.95 -7.71
CA LEU A 165 3.15 8.56 -8.53
C LEU A 165 2.58 9.50 -9.61
N ILE A 166 1.39 9.22 -10.14
CA ILE A 166 0.83 9.97 -11.28
C ILE A 166 0.65 11.46 -11.01
N PRO A 167 0.09 11.92 -9.87
CA PRO A 167 0.06 13.33 -9.51
C PRO A 167 1.45 13.97 -9.45
N LEU A 168 2.45 13.26 -8.92
CA LEU A 168 3.82 13.77 -8.83
C LEU A 168 4.47 13.95 -10.21
N LEU A 169 4.24 13.01 -11.14
CA LEU A 169 4.69 13.14 -12.53
C LEU A 169 4.04 14.33 -13.24
N ARG A 170 2.75 14.57 -12.99
CA ARG A 170 2.02 15.72 -13.56
C ARG A 170 2.56 17.04 -13.03
N LEU A 171 2.75 17.16 -11.71
CA LEU A 171 3.33 18.34 -11.08
C LEU A 171 4.75 18.62 -11.60
N ALA A 172 5.57 17.60 -11.74
CA ALA A 172 6.92 17.74 -12.24
C ALA A 172 6.96 18.30 -13.69
N ARG A 173 6.04 17.81 -14.57
CA ARG A 173 5.95 18.27 -15.97
C ARG A 173 5.62 19.76 -16.10
N ILE A 174 4.89 20.34 -15.17
CA ILE A 174 4.53 21.76 -15.16
C ILE A 174 5.48 22.64 -14.33
N GLY A 175 6.67 22.12 -13.99
CA GLY A 175 7.68 22.83 -13.23
C GLY A 175 7.47 22.91 -11.72
N MET A 176 6.42 22.27 -11.18
CA MET A 176 6.11 22.18 -9.75
C MET A 176 6.68 20.91 -9.11
N GLY A 177 7.74 20.37 -9.66
CA GLY A 177 8.39 19.14 -9.24
C GLY A 177 9.54 19.36 -8.23
N GLY A 178 9.50 20.37 -7.41
CA GLY A 178 10.44 20.57 -6.29
C GLY A 178 10.03 19.75 -5.06
N ALA A 179 10.85 19.85 -3.99
CA ALA A 179 10.58 19.15 -2.74
C ALA A 179 9.29 19.64 -2.07
N HIS A 180 8.60 18.71 -1.40
CA HIS A 180 7.46 19.03 -0.56
C HIS A 180 7.96 19.47 0.83
N LEU A 181 7.70 20.73 1.16
CA LEU A 181 8.21 21.33 2.40
C LEU A 181 7.12 21.31 3.47
N ASP A 182 7.45 20.71 4.60
CA ASP A 182 6.61 20.83 5.80
C ASP A 182 6.80 22.23 6.44
N GLY A 183 5.83 22.63 7.25
CA GLY A 183 5.84 23.92 7.92
C GLY A 183 4.62 24.11 8.85
N ARG A 184 4.50 25.31 9.40
CA ARG A 184 3.35 25.65 10.25
C ARG A 184 2.08 25.76 9.40
N TRP A 185 1.01 25.14 9.90
CA TRP A 185 -0.31 25.24 9.35
C TRP A 185 -1.35 25.22 10.50
N PRO A 186 -2.41 26.01 10.45
CA PRO A 186 -3.44 26.01 11.50
C PRO A 186 -4.11 24.63 11.64
N ALA A 187 -4.15 24.13 12.86
CA ALA A 187 -4.87 22.91 13.20
C ALA A 187 -6.29 23.25 13.66
N SER A 188 -7.32 22.73 13.00
CA SER A 188 -8.67 22.80 13.56
C SER A 188 -8.86 21.76 14.66
N ALA A 189 -9.66 22.07 15.68
CA ALA A 189 -10.00 21.14 16.75
C ALA A 189 -10.56 19.82 16.20
N ALA A 190 -11.37 19.87 15.13
CA ALA A 190 -11.93 18.70 14.47
C ALA A 190 -10.85 17.81 13.81
N ARG A 191 -9.79 18.37 13.23
CA ARG A 191 -8.67 17.58 12.65
C ARG A 191 -7.80 16.98 13.74
N LEU A 192 -7.58 17.70 14.84
CA LEU A 192 -6.83 17.21 16.01
C LEU A 192 -7.55 16.01 16.64
N SER A 193 -8.82 16.17 17.00
CA SER A 193 -9.61 15.10 17.63
C SER A 193 -9.79 13.88 16.73
N ALA A 194 -9.79 14.07 15.40
CA ALA A 194 -9.91 13.01 14.41
C ALA A 194 -8.57 12.31 14.08
N GLY A 195 -7.43 12.77 14.63
CA GLY A 195 -6.11 12.24 14.28
C GLY A 195 -5.73 12.42 12.80
N THR A 196 -6.32 13.44 12.13
CA THR A 196 -6.07 13.70 10.69
C THR A 196 -5.21 14.95 10.46
N TYR A 197 -4.78 15.61 11.52
CA TYR A 197 -3.79 16.67 11.46
C TYR A 197 -2.38 16.11 11.66
N HIS A 198 -1.47 16.45 10.78
CA HIS A 198 -0.09 15.98 10.82
C HIS A 198 0.88 17.15 10.90
N ALA A 199 1.69 17.19 11.95
CA ALA A 199 2.76 18.16 12.18
C ALA A 199 4.10 17.40 12.31
N PHE A 200 4.57 16.82 11.21
CA PHE A 200 5.77 15.98 11.21
C PHE A 200 7.07 16.80 11.33
N ARG A 201 7.05 18.06 10.90
CA ARG A 201 8.18 19.00 10.95
C ARG A 201 9.44 18.50 10.24
N ALA A 202 9.28 17.72 9.18
CA ALA A 202 10.37 17.28 8.35
C ALA A 202 11.09 18.50 7.74
N ARG A 203 12.41 18.61 7.95
CA ARG A 203 13.18 19.79 7.51
C ARG A 203 13.57 19.67 6.05
N GLY A 204 13.29 20.72 5.27
CA GLY A 204 13.82 20.91 3.92
C GLY A 204 13.43 19.82 2.91
N GLY A 205 12.30 19.13 3.08
CA GLY A 205 11.89 18.06 2.17
C GLY A 205 12.70 16.77 2.30
N ARG A 206 13.34 16.54 3.45
CA ARG A 206 14.14 15.33 3.71
C ARG A 206 13.37 14.19 4.36
N GLN A 207 12.05 14.27 4.41
CA GLN A 207 11.21 13.16 4.86
C GLN A 207 11.52 11.90 4.06
N ARG A 208 11.69 10.79 4.75
CA ARG A 208 12.01 9.49 4.13
C ARG A 208 10.84 8.99 3.32
N PHE A 209 11.16 8.44 2.19
CA PHE A 209 10.20 7.91 1.21
C PHE A 209 10.53 6.44 0.95
N SER A 210 9.84 5.56 1.65
CA SER A 210 9.87 4.13 1.34
C SER A 210 8.89 3.83 0.22
N TRP A 211 9.34 3.06 -0.74
CA TRP A 211 8.65 2.74 -1.97
C TRP A 211 8.90 1.30 -2.38
N VAL A 212 8.12 0.78 -3.29
CA VAL A 212 8.34 -0.52 -3.93
C VAL A 212 7.81 -0.46 -5.36
N HIS A 213 8.46 -1.14 -6.31
CA HIS A 213 7.93 -1.27 -7.67
C HIS A 213 6.78 -2.29 -7.70
N LEU A 214 5.79 -2.07 -8.57
CA LEU A 214 4.63 -2.97 -8.70
C LEU A 214 5.03 -4.42 -9.03
N ASP A 215 6.01 -4.62 -9.91
CA ASP A 215 6.52 -5.96 -10.23
C ASP A 215 7.17 -6.63 -9.01
N ASP A 216 7.81 -5.86 -8.12
CA ASP A 216 8.36 -6.41 -6.88
C ASP A 216 7.28 -6.73 -5.85
N VAL A 217 6.13 -6.03 -5.89
CA VAL A 217 4.95 -6.45 -5.09
C VAL A 217 4.48 -7.82 -5.58
N VAL A 218 4.28 -8.01 -6.88
CA VAL A 218 3.85 -9.30 -7.46
C VAL A 218 4.90 -10.39 -7.20
N GLY A 219 6.17 -10.06 -7.42
CA GLY A 219 7.28 -10.99 -7.20
C GLY A 219 7.40 -11.43 -5.73
N SER A 220 7.21 -10.49 -4.78
CA SER A 220 7.26 -10.83 -3.34
C SER A 220 6.11 -11.73 -2.93
N LEU A 221 4.89 -11.56 -3.48
CA LEU A 221 3.78 -12.47 -3.20
C LEU A 221 4.11 -13.90 -3.66
N ARG A 222 4.65 -14.07 -4.87
CA ARG A 222 5.06 -15.38 -5.40
C ARG A 222 6.13 -16.01 -4.53
N PHE A 223 7.19 -15.26 -4.26
CA PHE A 223 8.27 -15.72 -3.41
C PHE A 223 7.78 -16.16 -2.02
N LEU A 224 6.93 -15.36 -1.40
CA LEU A 224 6.37 -15.68 -0.09
C LEU A 224 5.36 -16.84 -0.12
N ALA A 225 4.67 -17.07 -1.23
CA ALA A 225 3.78 -18.23 -1.36
C ALA A 225 4.55 -19.53 -1.18
N ASP A 226 5.76 -19.62 -1.73
CA ASP A 226 6.63 -20.80 -1.68
C ASP A 226 7.48 -20.91 -0.39
N ARG A 227 7.46 -19.89 0.49
CA ARG A 227 8.26 -19.83 1.72
C ARG A 227 7.43 -20.17 2.95
N ALA A 228 7.33 -21.46 3.26
CA ALA A 228 6.56 -21.96 4.41
C ALA A 228 7.04 -21.44 5.77
N ASP A 229 8.31 -21.03 5.86
CA ASP A 229 8.97 -20.48 7.03
C ASP A 229 8.63 -19.02 7.33
N VAL A 230 7.97 -18.30 6.40
CA VAL A 230 7.61 -16.89 6.60
C VAL A 230 6.11 -16.74 6.83
N ALA A 231 5.74 -16.21 7.99
CA ALA A 231 4.35 -15.92 8.39
C ALA A 231 4.27 -14.62 9.21
N GLY A 232 3.07 -14.11 9.45
CA GLY A 232 2.85 -12.88 10.21
C GLY A 232 3.02 -11.62 9.37
N VAL A 233 3.61 -10.55 9.92
CA VAL A 233 3.79 -9.29 9.20
C VAL A 233 5.05 -9.31 8.33
N VAL A 234 4.94 -8.77 7.11
CA VAL A 234 6.06 -8.63 6.17
C VAL A 234 6.03 -7.23 5.53
N ASN A 235 7.14 -6.52 5.58
CA ASN A 235 7.30 -5.23 4.92
C ASN A 235 7.58 -5.44 3.43
N VAL A 236 6.66 -4.97 2.59
CA VAL A 236 6.83 -4.99 1.12
C VAL A 236 7.29 -3.60 0.69
N THR A 237 8.60 -3.39 0.72
CA THR A 237 9.26 -2.12 0.39
C THR A 237 10.60 -2.38 -0.28
N SER A 238 11.08 -1.46 -1.11
CA SER A 238 12.45 -1.51 -1.66
C SER A 238 13.48 -1.49 -0.52
N PRO A 239 14.61 -2.22 -0.66
CA PRO A 239 15.69 -2.16 0.33
C PRO A 239 16.40 -0.79 0.36
N ASN A 240 16.16 0.06 -0.64
CA ASN A 240 16.80 1.37 -0.79
C ASN A 240 15.76 2.50 -0.71
N PRO A 241 15.26 2.84 0.49
CA PRO A 241 14.37 3.98 0.67
C PRO A 241 15.08 5.28 0.26
N SER A 242 14.31 6.23 -0.22
CA SER A 242 14.78 7.56 -0.64
C SER A 242 14.37 8.64 0.37
N ASP A 243 14.55 9.90 -0.01
CA ASP A 243 13.88 11.05 0.58
C ASP A 243 13.11 11.82 -0.50
N ASP A 244 12.22 12.75 -0.08
CA ASP A 244 11.37 13.47 -1.02
C ASP A 244 12.15 14.37 -1.97
N VAL A 245 13.24 15.02 -1.52
CA VAL A 245 14.13 15.82 -2.39
C VAL A 245 14.71 14.96 -3.50
N THR A 246 15.23 13.79 -3.15
CA THR A 246 15.82 12.83 -4.09
C THR A 246 14.76 12.25 -5.03
N LEU A 247 13.57 11.91 -4.50
CA LEU A 247 12.43 11.44 -5.30
C LEU A 247 12.09 12.47 -6.38
N MET A 248 11.81 13.72 -5.98
CA MET A 248 11.38 14.78 -6.91
C MET A 248 12.48 15.14 -7.92
N ARG A 249 13.74 15.15 -7.49
CA ARG A 249 14.89 15.32 -8.40
C ARG A 249 14.97 14.20 -9.43
N THR A 250 14.80 12.95 -8.99
CA THR A 250 14.86 11.78 -9.88
C THR A 250 13.68 11.76 -10.85
N ILE A 251 12.47 12.12 -10.41
CA ILE A 251 11.30 12.27 -11.27
C ILE A 251 11.60 13.29 -12.39
N ARG A 252 12.10 14.48 -12.03
CA ARG A 252 12.44 15.51 -13.03
C ARG A 252 13.51 15.02 -14.02
N ARG A 253 14.55 14.34 -13.52
CA ARG A 253 15.62 13.79 -14.38
C ARG A 253 15.05 12.79 -15.39
N VAL A 254 14.19 11.88 -14.97
CA VAL A 254 13.55 10.88 -15.84
C VAL A 254 12.60 11.54 -16.84
N LEU A 255 11.95 12.64 -16.47
CA LEU A 255 11.08 13.40 -17.37
C LEU A 255 11.81 14.39 -18.26
N GLY A 256 13.10 14.66 -18.04
CA GLY A 256 13.87 15.69 -18.77
C GLY A 256 13.51 17.11 -18.34
N VAL A 257 12.99 17.34 -17.13
CA VAL A 257 12.58 18.67 -16.63
C VAL A 257 13.73 19.27 -15.81
N PRO A 258 14.33 20.40 -16.23
CA PRO A 258 15.57 20.92 -15.62
C PRO A 258 15.35 21.53 -14.23
N PHE A 259 14.19 22.10 -13.96
CA PHE A 259 13.89 22.76 -12.69
C PHE A 259 12.61 22.27 -12.04
N GLY A 260 12.41 22.59 -10.76
CA GLY A 260 11.17 22.32 -10.04
C GLY A 260 11.04 23.21 -8.82
N LEU A 261 9.97 23.97 -8.78
CA LEU A 261 9.65 24.83 -7.65
C LEU A 261 9.24 23.98 -6.45
N PRO A 262 9.80 24.22 -5.26
CA PRO A 262 9.39 23.52 -4.04
C PRO A 262 7.98 23.93 -3.66
N LEU A 263 7.24 22.97 -3.08
CA LEU A 263 5.86 23.18 -2.63
C LEU A 263 5.85 23.39 -1.12
N PRO A 264 5.65 24.62 -0.64
CA PRO A 264 5.54 24.89 0.80
C PRO A 264 4.25 24.33 1.39
N ARG A 265 4.21 24.16 2.72
CA ARG A 265 3.08 23.55 3.43
C ARG A 265 1.71 24.13 3.04
N TRP A 266 1.60 25.46 2.95
CA TRP A 266 0.34 26.09 2.57
C TRP A 266 -0.15 25.69 1.16
N ALA A 267 0.77 25.55 0.21
CA ALA A 267 0.45 25.13 -1.15
C ALA A 267 0.01 23.64 -1.17
N LEU A 268 0.67 22.79 -0.37
CA LEU A 268 0.29 21.39 -0.20
C LEU A 268 -1.10 21.23 0.41
N GLU A 269 -1.46 22.05 1.42
CA GLU A 269 -2.79 22.01 2.05
C GLU A 269 -3.88 22.46 1.09
N LEU A 270 -3.65 23.55 0.35
CA LEU A 270 -4.61 24.02 -0.67
C LEU A 270 -4.71 23.04 -1.83
N GLY A 271 -3.58 22.54 -2.34
CA GLY A 271 -3.55 21.56 -3.42
C GLY A 271 -4.22 20.25 -3.02
N SER A 272 -3.93 19.72 -1.83
CA SER A 272 -4.56 18.50 -1.32
C SER A 272 -6.07 18.68 -1.12
N ALA A 273 -6.52 19.86 -0.72
CA ALA A 273 -7.95 20.17 -0.63
C ALA A 273 -8.62 20.16 -2.02
N ALA A 274 -7.96 20.76 -3.02
CA ALA A 274 -8.48 20.82 -4.40
C ALA A 274 -8.58 19.44 -5.06
N ILE A 275 -7.57 18.57 -4.90
CA ILE A 275 -7.57 17.21 -5.44
C ILE A 275 -8.20 16.18 -4.48
N ARG A 276 -8.75 16.64 -3.35
CA ARG A 276 -9.47 15.85 -2.35
C ARG A 276 -8.63 14.72 -1.72
N THR A 277 -7.34 14.95 -1.48
CA THR A 277 -6.42 14.02 -0.81
C THR A 277 -5.89 14.58 0.51
N GLU A 278 -5.01 13.87 1.19
CA GLU A 278 -4.40 14.29 2.47
C GLU A 278 -2.89 14.53 2.34
N THR A 279 -2.40 15.58 3.02
CA THR A 279 -0.97 15.94 3.04
C THR A 279 -0.08 14.93 3.74
N GLU A 280 -0.65 14.04 4.57
CA GLU A 280 0.07 12.93 5.20
C GLU A 280 0.80 12.05 4.18
N LEU A 281 0.23 11.87 3.00
CA LEU A 281 0.78 10.97 1.97
C LEU A 281 2.18 11.39 1.51
N VAL A 282 2.46 12.71 1.52
CA VAL A 282 3.76 13.26 1.06
C VAL A 282 4.64 13.77 2.21
N LEU A 283 4.08 14.12 3.37
CA LEU A 283 4.84 14.75 4.46
C LEU A 283 5.29 13.76 5.55
N LYS A 284 4.63 12.61 5.71
CA LYS A 284 5.04 11.61 6.68
C LYS A 284 6.33 10.94 6.24
N SER A 285 7.37 11.02 7.08
CA SER A 285 8.62 10.29 6.89
C SER A 285 8.39 8.80 7.14
N ARG A 286 8.44 8.03 6.06
CA ARG A 286 8.32 6.56 6.07
C ARG A 286 9.69 5.98 5.77
N TRP A 287 10.40 5.59 6.81
CA TRP A 287 11.69 4.91 6.69
C TRP A 287 11.50 3.45 7.10
N VAL A 288 11.17 2.60 6.13
CA VAL A 288 10.83 1.20 6.35
C VAL A 288 11.74 0.32 5.49
N LEU A 289 12.26 -0.76 6.06
CA LEU A 289 13.10 -1.74 5.38
C LEU A 289 12.42 -3.12 5.37
N PRO A 290 12.64 -3.92 4.33
CA PRO A 290 12.04 -5.24 4.15
C PRO A 290 12.93 -6.34 4.77
N GLU A 291 13.12 -6.32 6.11
CA GLU A 291 14.04 -7.21 6.82
C GLU A 291 13.75 -8.68 6.48
N ARG A 292 12.51 -9.13 6.66
CA ARG A 292 12.13 -10.52 6.42
C ARG A 292 12.25 -10.97 4.96
N LEU A 293 11.99 -10.10 4.00
CA LEU A 293 12.20 -10.43 2.58
C LEU A 293 13.69 -10.59 2.26
N LEU A 294 14.54 -9.73 2.83
CA LEU A 294 16.00 -9.81 2.63
C LEU A 294 16.59 -11.05 3.31
N ASP A 295 16.21 -11.31 4.56
CA ASP A 295 16.66 -12.47 5.32
C ASP A 295 16.23 -13.80 4.68
N ALA A 296 15.01 -13.80 4.08
CA ALA A 296 14.52 -14.92 3.30
C ALA A 296 15.22 -15.09 1.94
N GLY A 297 16.01 -14.10 1.49
CA GLY A 297 16.76 -14.14 0.24
C GLY A 297 16.00 -13.61 -0.98
N TYR A 298 14.92 -12.83 -0.79
CA TYR A 298 14.21 -12.21 -1.92
C TYR A 298 15.12 -11.23 -2.66
N ARG A 299 15.13 -11.32 -3.98
CA ARG A 299 15.90 -10.43 -4.86
C ARG A 299 14.95 -9.48 -5.59
N PHE A 300 15.04 -8.20 -5.26
CA PHE A 300 14.24 -7.16 -5.90
C PHE A 300 14.66 -6.97 -7.36
N ARG A 301 13.69 -6.91 -8.26
CA ARG A 301 13.89 -6.60 -9.69
C ARG A 301 14.25 -5.12 -9.88
N TYR A 302 13.64 -4.25 -9.08
CA TYR A 302 13.85 -2.79 -9.13
C TYR A 302 14.31 -2.26 -7.77
N PRO A 303 15.55 -2.55 -7.34
CA PRO A 303 16.05 -2.05 -6.06
C PRO A 303 16.39 -0.55 -6.09
N GLY A 304 16.64 0.03 -7.29
CA GLY A 304 17.03 1.42 -7.49
C GLY A 304 15.87 2.32 -7.94
N LEU A 305 15.68 3.47 -7.24
CA LEU A 305 14.56 4.40 -7.50
C LEU A 305 14.53 4.90 -8.95
N GLU A 306 15.67 5.26 -9.53
CA GLU A 306 15.72 5.79 -10.90
C GLU A 306 15.31 4.74 -11.92
N GLN A 307 15.78 3.51 -11.76
CA GLN A 307 15.41 2.39 -12.63
C GLN A 307 13.89 2.11 -12.56
N ALA A 308 13.34 2.08 -11.36
CA ALA A 308 11.90 1.90 -11.14
C ALA A 308 11.07 3.01 -11.79
N LEU A 309 11.48 4.28 -11.62
CA LEU A 309 10.78 5.43 -12.21
C LEU A 309 10.87 5.44 -13.74
N ARG A 310 12.03 5.09 -14.32
CA ARG A 310 12.20 4.98 -15.79
C ARG A 310 11.24 3.94 -16.33
N GLN A 311 11.20 2.74 -15.77
CA GLN A 311 10.30 1.69 -16.23
C GLN A 311 8.84 2.16 -16.24
N VAL A 312 8.36 2.80 -15.14
CA VAL A 312 6.98 3.29 -15.08
C VAL A 312 6.71 4.36 -16.14
N VAL A 313 7.65 5.29 -16.35
CA VAL A 313 7.47 6.38 -17.34
C VAL A 313 7.49 5.83 -18.76
N ASP A 314 8.37 4.90 -19.07
CA ASP A 314 8.51 4.29 -20.41
C ASP A 314 7.31 3.41 -20.74
N ALA A 315 6.82 2.61 -19.79
CA ALA A 315 5.58 1.83 -19.96
C ALA A 315 4.37 2.73 -20.26
N ARG A 316 4.27 3.89 -19.61
CA ARG A 316 3.21 4.87 -19.89
C ARG A 316 3.32 5.59 -21.23
N ARG A 317 4.51 5.67 -21.80
CA ARG A 317 4.69 6.24 -23.16
C ARG A 317 4.32 5.25 -24.25
N ALA A 318 4.42 3.97 -23.94
CA ALA A 318 4.12 2.88 -24.85
C ALA A 318 2.62 2.48 -24.89
N ALA A 319 1.85 2.85 -23.85
CA ALA A 319 0.41 2.58 -23.72
C ALA A 319 -0.45 3.73 -24.28
#